data_6198632626aa2455dcdcfd686aabe937
#
_entry.id   6198632626aa2455dcdcfd686aabe937
#
_cell.length_a   1.000
_cell.length_b   1.000
_cell.length_c   1.000
_cell.angle_alpha   90.00
_cell.angle_beta   90.00
_cell.angle_gamma   90.00
#
_symmetry.space_group_name_H-M   'P 1'
#
loop_
_entity.id
_entity.type
_entity.pdbx_description
1 polymer ?
#
loop_
_entity_poly.entity_id
_entity_poly.type
_entity_poly.pdbx_seq_one_letter_code
_entity_poly.pdbx_strand_id
1 'polypeptide(L)'
;MGLCTYSTLNCFEDVIDVYFISPTKGKITLKEVVEDIIAFMEEEPNAAYKLIIGTDSQARDTVCFVTAIIIHRVGKGARYYYRKKFMSQVKSLRHKVYTETSLSLEVVNLLERELSKTSYRNMDVEIHVDIGQNGDTKELIREVVGWVMSSGYKVKIKPQAFGATKVADKYTK
;
A
#
# COMPACT_ATOMS: atom_id res chain seq x y z
N MET A 1 -30.57 18.06 43.65
CA MET A 1 -29.80 18.64 42.56
C MET A 1 -28.48 17.85 42.41
N GLY A 2 -28.45 16.88 41.55
CA GLY A 2 -27.26 16.05 41.30
C GLY A 2 -26.66 16.42 39.96
N LEU A 3 -25.46 16.98 40.00
CA LEU A 3 -24.65 17.26 38.81
C LEU A 3 -24.12 15.93 38.24
N CYS A 4 -24.65 15.56 37.08
CA CYS A 4 -24.14 14.45 36.30
C CYS A 4 -22.84 14.90 35.61
N THR A 5 -21.71 14.49 36.14
CA THR A 5 -20.41 14.67 35.50
C THR A 5 -20.32 13.69 34.35
N TYR A 6 -20.36 14.21 33.11
CA TYR A 6 -20.01 13.45 31.92
C TYR A 6 -18.53 13.09 32.00
N SER A 7 -18.24 11.85 32.34
CA SER A 7 -16.91 11.28 32.16
C SER A 7 -16.61 11.20 30.67
N THR A 8 -15.60 11.93 30.26
CA THR A 8 -14.97 11.83 28.94
C THR A 8 -14.59 10.37 28.67
N LEU A 9 -15.33 9.71 27.82
CA LEU A 9 -14.93 8.44 27.18
C LEU A 9 -13.65 8.72 26.41
N ASN A 10 -12.52 8.40 27.01
CA ASN A 10 -11.28 8.17 26.27
C ASN A 10 -11.55 6.98 25.33
N CYS A 11 -11.89 7.25 24.09
CA CYS A 11 -11.70 6.29 23.03
C CYS A 11 -10.19 6.04 22.94
N PHE A 12 -9.72 5.00 23.65
CA PHE A 12 -8.49 4.33 23.26
C PHE A 12 -8.76 3.82 21.84
N GLU A 13 -8.24 4.53 20.82
CA GLU A 13 -8.05 3.93 19.52
C GLU A 13 -7.15 2.74 19.77
N ASP A 14 -7.73 1.54 19.70
CA ASP A 14 -6.97 0.31 19.59
C ASP A 14 -6.11 0.47 18.34
N VAL A 15 -4.85 0.84 18.53
CA VAL A 15 -3.85 0.87 17.49
C VAL A 15 -3.60 -0.59 17.14
N ILE A 16 -4.38 -1.10 16.20
CA ILE A 16 -4.08 -2.40 15.60
C ILE A 16 -2.73 -2.23 14.93
N ASP A 17 -1.69 -2.73 15.56
CA ASP A 17 -0.34 -2.71 15.03
C ASP A 17 -0.33 -3.45 13.68
N VAL A 18 -0.26 -2.68 12.60
CA VAL A 18 -0.16 -3.22 11.24
C VAL A 18 1.29 -3.55 10.97
N TYR A 19 1.55 -4.84 10.75
CA TYR A 19 2.89 -5.35 10.49
C TYR A 19 3.17 -5.55 9.01
N PHE A 20 4.41 -5.29 8.65
CA PHE A 20 4.99 -5.56 7.35
C PHE A 20 6.23 -6.44 7.50
N ILE A 21 6.66 -7.05 6.41
CA ILE A 21 7.89 -7.82 6.33
C ILE A 21 8.89 -7.02 5.50
N SER A 22 10.02 -6.68 6.12
CA SER A 22 11.20 -6.15 5.44
C SER A 22 12.14 -7.30 5.10
N PRO A 23 12.69 -7.39 3.88
CA PRO A 23 13.69 -8.41 3.54
C PRO A 23 14.94 -8.38 4.40
N THR A 24 15.28 -7.22 4.95
CA THR A 24 16.50 -7.00 5.74
C THR A 24 16.26 -6.96 7.24
N LYS A 25 15.08 -6.52 7.69
CA LYS A 25 14.76 -6.30 9.11
C LYS A 25 13.74 -7.30 9.67
N GLY A 26 13.17 -8.16 8.83
CA GLY A 26 12.12 -9.11 9.24
C GLY A 26 10.77 -8.43 9.46
N LYS A 27 10.01 -8.88 10.47
CA LYS A 27 8.69 -8.36 10.81
C LYS A 27 8.83 -7.02 11.56
N ILE A 28 8.25 -5.96 11.00
CA ILE A 28 8.30 -4.60 11.54
C ILE A 28 6.91 -3.94 11.49
N THR A 29 6.68 -2.99 12.37
CA THR A 29 5.45 -2.16 12.41
C THR A 29 5.43 -1.16 11.26
N LEU A 30 4.25 -0.61 10.94
CA LEU A 30 4.13 0.46 9.95
C LEU A 30 4.95 1.72 10.34
N LYS A 31 5.03 2.03 11.63
CA LYS A 31 5.86 3.12 12.13
C LYS A 31 7.33 2.90 11.81
N GLU A 32 7.85 1.70 12.05
CA GLU A 32 9.24 1.33 11.72
C GLU A 32 9.48 1.32 10.20
N VAL A 33 8.46 0.98 9.37
CA VAL A 33 8.52 1.13 7.91
C VAL A 33 8.74 2.60 7.53
N VAL A 34 7.98 3.52 8.10
CA VAL A 34 8.13 4.96 7.84
C VAL A 34 9.49 5.47 8.29
N GLU A 35 9.96 5.09 9.46
CA GLU A 35 11.29 5.44 9.96
C GLU A 35 12.40 4.94 9.02
N ASP A 36 12.29 3.71 8.51
CA ASP A 36 13.27 3.15 7.56
C ASP A 36 13.21 3.81 6.17
N ILE A 37 12.03 4.21 5.71
CA ILE A 37 11.85 5.01 4.48
C ILE A 37 12.56 6.35 4.63
N ILE A 38 12.34 7.05 5.73
CA ILE A 38 12.96 8.36 6.00
C ILE A 38 14.48 8.22 6.07
N ALA A 39 15.00 7.25 6.83
CA ALA A 39 16.42 6.99 6.91
C ALA A 39 17.06 6.71 5.53
N PHE A 40 16.35 5.96 4.67
CA PHE A 40 16.82 5.70 3.31
C PHE A 40 16.86 6.96 2.43
N MET A 41 15.93 7.87 2.64
CA MET A 41 15.91 9.16 1.92
C MET A 41 16.99 10.11 2.43
N GLU A 42 17.27 10.09 3.73
CA GLU A 42 18.31 10.91 4.35
C GLU A 42 19.74 10.48 4.00
N GLU A 43 19.94 9.23 3.53
CA GLU A 43 21.22 8.79 2.99
C GLU A 43 21.66 9.62 1.76
N GLU A 44 20.71 10.04 0.92
CA GLU A 44 20.95 10.86 -0.27
C GLU A 44 19.84 11.92 -0.43
N PRO A 45 19.84 13.01 0.34
CA PRO A 45 18.76 13.99 0.38
C PRO A 45 18.46 14.68 -0.96
N ASN A 46 19.44 14.73 -1.87
CA ASN A 46 19.33 15.35 -3.17
C ASN A 46 18.85 14.39 -4.29
N ALA A 47 18.61 13.12 -3.96
CA ALA A 47 18.09 12.16 -4.94
C ALA A 47 16.58 12.33 -5.15
N ALA A 48 16.10 11.92 -6.32
CA ALA A 48 14.66 11.83 -6.58
C ALA A 48 14.10 10.52 -6.03
N TYR A 49 13.00 10.62 -5.29
CA TYR A 49 12.33 9.47 -4.69
C TYR A 49 10.90 9.33 -5.18
N LYS A 50 10.42 8.09 -5.26
CA LYS A 50 9.03 7.74 -5.50
C LYS A 50 8.56 6.74 -4.45
N LEU A 51 7.42 7.03 -3.83
CA LEU A 51 6.76 6.09 -2.94
C LEU A 51 5.62 5.42 -3.69
N ILE A 52 5.68 4.09 -3.78
CA ILE A 52 4.79 3.29 -4.61
C ILE A 52 4.10 2.25 -3.74
N ILE A 53 2.80 2.10 -3.92
CA ILE A 53 2.01 1.05 -3.28
C ILE A 53 1.28 0.27 -4.35
N GLY A 54 1.23 -1.05 -4.19
CA GLY A 54 0.44 -1.91 -5.05
C GLY A 54 0.21 -3.27 -4.43
N THR A 55 -0.85 -3.91 -4.88
CA THR A 55 -1.23 -5.25 -4.45
C THR A 55 -1.36 -6.14 -5.67
N ASP A 56 -0.85 -7.36 -5.56
CA ASP A 56 -1.09 -8.42 -6.52
C ASP A 56 -1.49 -9.70 -5.77
N SER A 57 -2.14 -10.62 -6.47
CA SER A 57 -2.61 -11.85 -5.84
C SER A 57 -2.41 -13.08 -6.72
N GLN A 58 -2.21 -14.21 -6.06
CA GLN A 58 -2.17 -15.50 -6.69
C GLN A 58 -3.26 -16.41 -6.11
N ALA A 59 -4.06 -16.98 -7.00
CA ALA A 59 -5.09 -17.95 -6.65
C ALA A 59 -4.46 -19.34 -6.50
N ARG A 60 -4.80 -20.01 -5.39
CA ARG A 60 -4.59 -21.43 -5.11
C ARG A 60 -5.87 -21.91 -4.42
N ASP A 61 -5.80 -22.85 -3.49
CA ASP A 61 -6.93 -23.23 -2.64
C ASP A 61 -7.49 -22.03 -1.86
N THR A 62 -6.60 -21.14 -1.46
CA THR A 62 -6.90 -19.78 -0.97
C THR A 62 -6.19 -18.76 -1.83
N VAL A 63 -6.75 -17.55 -1.95
CA VAL A 63 -6.10 -16.44 -2.66
C VAL A 63 -5.19 -15.69 -1.70
N CYS A 64 -3.91 -15.64 -2.04
CA CYS A 64 -2.91 -14.85 -1.31
C CYS A 64 -2.76 -13.47 -1.97
N PHE A 65 -3.13 -12.43 -1.27
CA PHE A 65 -2.88 -11.04 -1.65
C PHE A 65 -1.59 -10.55 -0.99
N VAL A 66 -0.70 -9.98 -1.79
CA VAL A 66 0.54 -9.35 -1.31
C VAL A 66 0.48 -7.86 -1.63
N THR A 67 0.42 -7.04 -0.60
CA THR A 67 0.52 -5.58 -0.73
C THR A 67 1.94 -5.14 -0.42
N ALA A 68 2.54 -4.39 -1.34
CA ALA A 68 3.90 -3.89 -1.21
C ALA A 68 3.92 -2.36 -1.07
N ILE A 69 4.80 -1.86 -0.20
CA ILE A 69 5.24 -0.47 -0.11
C ILE A 69 6.66 -0.42 -0.65
N ILE A 70 6.96 0.45 -1.61
CA ILE A 70 8.27 0.56 -2.23
C ILE A 70 8.71 2.02 -2.18
N ILE A 71 9.87 2.27 -1.59
CA ILE A 71 10.57 3.54 -1.75
C ILE A 71 11.67 3.36 -2.80
N HIS A 72 11.49 4.02 -3.95
CA HIS A 72 12.38 3.94 -5.09
C HIS A 72 13.23 5.20 -5.18
N ARG A 73 14.54 5.05 -5.03
CA ARG A 73 15.53 6.08 -5.35
C ARG A 73 15.81 5.99 -6.84
N VAL A 74 15.34 6.97 -7.60
CA VAL A 74 15.36 6.94 -9.07
C VAL A 74 16.79 6.75 -9.60
N GLY A 75 16.99 5.69 -10.38
CA GLY A 75 18.31 5.34 -10.95
C GLY A 75 19.28 4.63 -9.99
N LYS A 76 18.95 4.48 -8.71
CA LYS A 76 19.90 3.96 -7.68
C LYS A 76 19.38 2.83 -6.80
N GLY A 77 18.20 2.28 -7.11
CA GLY A 77 17.64 1.16 -6.37
C GLY A 77 16.42 1.49 -5.53
N ALA A 78 15.99 0.53 -4.71
CA ALA A 78 14.77 0.66 -3.92
C ALA A 78 14.85 -0.18 -2.64
N ARG A 79 14.10 0.24 -1.61
CA ARG A 79 13.71 -0.61 -0.48
C ARG A 79 12.23 -0.94 -0.61
N TYR A 80 11.81 -2.08 -0.10
CA TYR A 80 10.42 -2.46 -0.10
C TYR A 80 10.04 -3.22 1.15
N TYR A 81 8.74 -3.17 1.45
CA TYR A 81 8.09 -3.82 2.56
C TYR A 81 6.80 -4.44 2.04
N TYR A 82 6.40 -5.58 2.58
CA TYR A 82 5.17 -6.22 2.11
C TYR A 82 4.39 -6.85 3.26
N ARG A 83 3.09 -7.02 3.05
CA ARG A 83 2.23 -7.83 3.92
C ARG A 83 1.41 -8.80 3.08
N LYS A 84 1.04 -9.93 3.68
CA LYS A 84 0.17 -10.95 3.08
C LYS A 84 -1.20 -10.93 3.73
N LYS A 85 -2.24 -11.08 2.91
CA LYS A 85 -3.61 -11.33 3.35
C LYS A 85 -4.18 -12.50 2.59
N PHE A 86 -4.77 -13.45 3.30
CA PHE A 86 -5.37 -14.64 2.69
C PHE A 86 -6.89 -14.51 2.69
N MET A 87 -7.52 -14.88 1.60
CA MET A 87 -8.98 -14.92 1.45
C MET A 87 -9.41 -16.27 0.84
N SER A 88 -10.47 -16.85 1.38
CA SER A 88 -10.95 -18.17 0.99
C SER A 88 -11.57 -18.21 -0.41
N GLN A 89 -12.13 -17.11 -0.89
CA GLN A 89 -12.79 -17.05 -2.20
C GLN A 89 -12.63 -15.68 -2.87
N VAL A 90 -12.22 -15.73 -4.15
CA VAL A 90 -12.32 -14.60 -5.09
C VAL A 90 -13.17 -15.07 -6.26
N LYS A 91 -14.38 -14.51 -6.38
CA LYS A 91 -15.44 -15.04 -7.25
C LYS A 91 -15.28 -14.69 -8.73
N SER A 92 -14.50 -13.66 -9.06
CA SER A 92 -14.32 -13.16 -10.43
C SER A 92 -13.09 -12.30 -10.57
N LEU A 93 -12.65 -12.06 -11.82
CA LEU A 93 -11.57 -11.14 -12.13
C LEU A 93 -11.86 -9.71 -11.60
N ARG A 94 -13.11 -9.25 -11.77
CA ARG A 94 -13.57 -7.97 -11.21
C ARG A 94 -13.37 -7.94 -9.69
N HIS A 95 -13.82 -8.96 -8.98
CA HIS A 95 -13.65 -9.05 -7.52
C HIS A 95 -12.17 -9.04 -7.13
N LYS A 96 -11.31 -9.76 -7.88
CA LYS A 96 -9.86 -9.75 -7.68
C LYS A 96 -9.29 -8.33 -7.75
N VAL A 97 -9.53 -7.64 -8.86
CA VAL A 97 -8.98 -6.29 -9.12
C VAL A 97 -9.48 -5.28 -8.09
N TYR A 98 -10.76 -5.31 -7.73
CA TYR A 98 -11.30 -4.42 -6.69
C TYR A 98 -10.71 -4.69 -5.32
N THR A 99 -10.47 -5.96 -4.97
CA THR A 99 -9.84 -6.33 -3.69
C THR A 99 -8.39 -5.84 -3.66
N GLU A 100 -7.62 -6.05 -4.72
CA GLU A 100 -6.23 -5.58 -4.83
C GLU A 100 -6.15 -4.05 -4.69
N THR A 101 -7.03 -3.33 -5.38
CA THR A 101 -7.10 -1.87 -5.30
C THR A 101 -7.49 -1.39 -3.90
N SER A 102 -8.49 -2.02 -3.28
CA SER A 102 -8.94 -1.72 -1.92
C SER A 102 -7.83 -1.91 -0.89
N LEU A 103 -7.06 -3.00 -1.00
CA LEU A 103 -5.94 -3.28 -0.10
C LEU A 103 -4.79 -2.27 -0.27
N SER A 104 -4.54 -1.80 -1.51
CA SER A 104 -3.58 -0.74 -1.77
C SER A 104 -4.03 0.58 -1.17
N LEU A 105 -5.31 0.95 -1.31
CA LEU A 105 -5.90 2.16 -0.72
C LEU A 105 -5.91 2.11 0.81
N GLU A 106 -6.18 0.95 1.41
CA GLU A 106 -6.09 0.75 2.86
C GLU A 106 -4.66 1.05 3.36
N VAL A 107 -3.65 0.51 2.69
CA VAL A 107 -2.25 0.70 3.09
C VAL A 107 -1.80 2.14 2.90
N VAL A 108 -2.18 2.81 1.81
CA VAL A 108 -1.78 4.21 1.60
C VAL A 108 -2.38 5.12 2.67
N ASN A 109 -3.64 4.92 3.04
CA ASN A 109 -4.28 5.69 4.10
C ASN A 109 -3.58 5.53 5.46
N LEU A 110 -3.17 4.30 5.78
CA LEU A 110 -2.40 4.03 7.01
C LEU A 110 -1.01 4.67 6.94
N LEU A 111 -0.33 4.57 5.81
CA LEU A 111 0.99 5.13 5.60
C LEU A 111 0.98 6.66 5.69
N GLU A 112 -0.01 7.33 5.10
CA GLU A 112 -0.16 8.79 5.17
C GLU A 112 -0.41 9.28 6.61
N ARG A 113 -1.17 8.53 7.42
CA ARG A 113 -1.34 8.85 8.84
C ARG A 113 -0.01 8.86 9.59
N GLU A 114 0.87 7.90 9.31
CA GLU A 114 2.20 7.86 9.93
C GLU A 114 3.12 8.95 9.35
N LEU A 115 3.11 9.18 8.03
CA LEU A 115 3.89 10.25 7.38
C LEU A 115 3.46 11.64 7.85
N SER A 116 2.17 11.84 8.14
CA SER A 116 1.65 13.14 8.61
C SER A 116 2.27 13.61 9.94
N LYS A 117 2.82 12.69 10.72
CA LYS A 117 3.52 12.95 11.98
C LYS A 117 4.99 13.37 11.75
N THR A 118 5.45 13.41 10.51
CA THR A 118 6.85 13.66 10.12
C THR A 118 6.99 14.90 9.23
N SER A 119 8.22 15.30 8.94
CA SER A 119 8.52 16.35 7.95
C SER A 119 8.19 15.94 6.50
N TYR A 120 7.99 14.65 6.24
CA TYR A 120 7.68 14.07 4.92
C TYR A 120 6.19 13.90 4.63
N ARG A 121 5.32 14.62 5.34
CA ARG A 121 3.85 14.58 5.22
C ARG A 121 3.29 14.86 3.81
N ASN A 122 4.03 15.56 2.97
CA ASN A 122 3.61 15.92 1.61
C ASN A 122 4.25 15.02 0.54
N MET A 123 4.71 13.82 0.90
CA MET A 123 5.35 12.91 -0.04
C MET A 123 4.32 12.37 -1.05
N ASP A 124 4.63 12.50 -2.33
CA ASP A 124 3.80 11.95 -3.41
C ASP A 124 3.78 10.42 -3.38
N VAL A 125 2.59 9.85 -3.32
CA VAL A 125 2.38 8.40 -3.38
C VAL A 125 1.73 8.02 -4.70
N GLU A 126 2.30 7.03 -5.38
CA GLU A 126 1.72 6.43 -6.59
C GLU A 126 1.11 5.06 -6.24
N ILE A 127 -0.14 4.81 -6.66
CA ILE A 127 -0.75 3.49 -6.57
C ILE A 127 -0.58 2.77 -7.91
N HIS A 128 0.04 1.60 -7.88
CA HIS A 128 0.22 0.74 -9.03
C HIS A 128 -0.84 -0.36 -9.04
N VAL A 129 -1.65 -0.42 -10.10
CA VAL A 129 -2.69 -1.42 -10.30
C VAL A 129 -2.34 -2.31 -11.47
N ASP A 130 -2.39 -3.63 -11.26
CA ASP A 130 -2.00 -4.64 -12.27
C ASP A 130 -3.11 -4.90 -13.30
N ILE A 131 -3.56 -3.84 -13.95
CA ILE A 131 -4.51 -3.88 -15.07
C ILE A 131 -3.89 -3.22 -16.29
N GLY A 132 -4.34 -3.62 -17.48
CA GLY A 132 -3.78 -3.10 -18.73
C GLY A 132 -4.81 -3.04 -19.86
N GLN A 133 -4.44 -2.34 -20.95
CA GLN A 133 -5.31 -2.14 -22.12
C GLN A 133 -5.49 -3.43 -22.95
N ASN A 134 -4.69 -4.46 -22.70
CA ASN A 134 -4.77 -5.75 -23.34
C ASN A 134 -5.27 -6.79 -22.32
N GLY A 135 -6.18 -7.66 -22.75
CA GLY A 135 -6.75 -8.73 -21.94
C GLY A 135 -8.03 -8.34 -21.19
N ASP A 136 -8.44 -9.22 -20.29
CA ASP A 136 -9.76 -9.21 -19.65
C ASP A 136 -9.98 -8.05 -18.66
N THR A 137 -8.89 -7.36 -18.27
CA THR A 137 -8.97 -6.23 -17.32
C THR A 137 -9.25 -4.88 -17.97
N LYS A 138 -9.24 -4.81 -19.31
CA LYS A 138 -9.44 -3.54 -20.06
C LYS A 138 -10.71 -2.80 -19.68
N GLU A 139 -11.81 -3.52 -19.50
CA GLU A 139 -13.12 -2.93 -19.17
C GLU A 139 -13.13 -2.29 -17.78
N LEU A 140 -12.25 -2.74 -16.87
CA LEU A 140 -12.18 -2.25 -15.50
C LEU A 140 -11.33 -0.99 -15.36
N ILE A 141 -10.53 -0.63 -16.38
CA ILE A 141 -9.56 0.48 -16.29
C ILE A 141 -10.22 1.77 -15.84
N ARG A 142 -11.31 2.18 -16.53
CA ARG A 142 -11.95 3.46 -16.24
C ARG A 142 -12.47 3.54 -14.81
N GLU A 143 -13.09 2.47 -14.34
CA GLU A 143 -13.67 2.40 -13.00
C GLU A 143 -12.57 2.44 -11.93
N VAL A 144 -11.54 1.61 -12.07
CA VAL A 144 -10.46 1.47 -11.09
C VAL A 144 -9.59 2.73 -11.05
N VAL A 145 -9.22 3.27 -12.22
CA VAL A 145 -8.45 4.52 -12.31
C VAL A 145 -9.27 5.68 -11.71
N GLY A 146 -10.56 5.78 -12.06
CA GLY A 146 -11.46 6.79 -11.50
C GLY A 146 -11.57 6.68 -9.98
N TRP A 147 -11.67 5.47 -9.45
CA TRP A 147 -11.71 5.24 -8.00
C TRP A 147 -10.44 5.70 -7.30
N VAL A 148 -9.27 5.27 -7.76
CA VAL A 148 -7.98 5.67 -7.15
C VAL A 148 -7.78 7.18 -7.23
N MET A 149 -8.08 7.80 -8.38
CA MET A 149 -7.96 9.26 -8.56
C MET A 149 -8.93 10.04 -7.68
N SER A 150 -10.17 9.57 -7.53
CA SER A 150 -11.17 10.21 -6.65
C SER A 150 -10.80 10.08 -5.17
N SER A 151 -9.97 9.09 -4.82
CA SER A 151 -9.39 8.96 -3.47
C SER A 151 -8.18 9.89 -3.24
N GLY A 152 -7.78 10.69 -4.25
CA GLY A 152 -6.69 11.68 -4.14
C GLY A 152 -5.31 11.19 -4.55
N TYR A 153 -5.17 9.99 -5.11
CA TYR A 153 -3.88 9.38 -5.41
C TYR A 153 -3.55 9.36 -6.90
N LYS A 154 -2.26 9.42 -7.23
CA LYS A 154 -1.75 9.14 -8.57
C LYS A 154 -1.84 7.64 -8.83
N VAL A 155 -2.33 7.25 -10.00
CA VAL A 155 -2.46 5.85 -10.39
C VAL A 155 -1.60 5.54 -11.61
N LYS A 156 -0.95 4.37 -11.59
CA LYS A 156 -0.27 3.77 -12.75
C LYS A 156 -0.88 2.41 -13.03
N ILE A 157 -1.07 2.12 -14.32
CA ILE A 157 -1.49 0.82 -14.84
C ILE A 157 -0.41 0.26 -15.75
N LYS A 158 -0.53 -1.01 -16.17
CA LYS A 158 0.40 -1.59 -17.18
C LYS A 158 0.48 -0.72 -18.44
N PRO A 159 1.70 -0.54 -19.02
CA PRO A 159 2.99 -1.13 -18.64
C PRO A 159 3.76 -0.38 -17.55
N GLN A 160 3.28 0.78 -17.05
CA GLN A 160 4.01 1.58 -16.07
C GLN A 160 3.94 1.04 -14.63
N ALA A 161 2.94 0.20 -14.33
CA ALA A 161 2.71 -0.40 -13.01
C ALA A 161 3.51 -1.70 -12.82
N PHE A 162 4.83 -1.65 -12.89
CA PHE A 162 5.67 -2.86 -12.81
C PHE A 162 6.31 -3.10 -11.43
N GLY A 163 6.51 -2.07 -10.63
CA GLY A 163 7.29 -2.17 -9.39
C GLY A 163 6.62 -3.01 -8.32
N ALA A 164 5.39 -2.65 -7.94
CA ALA A 164 4.65 -3.35 -6.90
C ALA A 164 4.31 -4.79 -7.30
N THR A 165 3.93 -5.02 -8.56
CA THR A 165 3.68 -6.36 -9.10
C THR A 165 4.90 -7.25 -8.98
N LYS A 166 6.11 -6.77 -9.32
CA LYS A 166 7.35 -7.56 -9.19
C LYS A 166 7.66 -7.97 -7.75
N VAL A 167 7.42 -7.08 -6.78
CA VAL A 167 7.59 -7.43 -5.37
C VAL A 167 6.55 -8.45 -4.95
N ALA A 168 5.29 -8.23 -5.32
CA ALA A 168 4.20 -9.13 -4.98
C ALA A 168 4.40 -10.52 -5.58
N ASP A 169 4.73 -10.64 -6.86
CA ASP A 169 5.02 -11.90 -7.56
C ASP A 169 6.06 -12.76 -6.83
N LYS A 170 7.07 -12.14 -6.24
CA LYS A 170 8.11 -12.84 -5.50
C LYS A 170 7.56 -13.57 -4.27
N TYR A 171 6.49 -13.08 -3.68
CA TYR A 171 5.97 -13.53 -2.38
C TYR A 171 4.58 -14.18 -2.44
N THR A 172 3.94 -14.18 -3.60
CA THR A 172 2.69 -14.93 -3.83
C THR A 172 2.93 -16.40 -4.15
N LYS A 173 4.14 -16.77 -4.57
CA LYS A 173 4.54 -18.14 -4.94
C LYS A 173 4.66 -19.07 -3.76
#